data_7b236c541b1b288f5e8e856a0672e132
#
_entry.id   7b236c541b1b288f5e8e856a0672e132
#
_cell.length_a   1.000
_cell.length_b   1.000
_cell.length_c   1.000
_cell.angle_alpha   90.00
_cell.angle_beta   90.00
_cell.angle_gamma   90.00
#
_symmetry.space_group_name_H-M   'P 1'
#
loop_
_entity.id
_entity.type
_entity.pdbx_description
1 polymer ?
#
loop_
_entity_poly.entity_id
_entity_poly.type
_entity_poly.pdbx_seq_one_letter_code
_entity_poly.pdbx_strand_id
1 'polypeptide(L)'
;MKSAPTPLAHPPEPGAPVARFDKHDLAILRELLTDSRRTLQEIGAAVKLSPTTCWGRIKRLESEGVIRQYTVLVDRARLGYKDTVLVQLTLDSHTDETLYEFGRTLAAIPEVLEAYLVSGDYDYLIRIAVRDTRDYERLLREKLYKIPGIRHS
;
A
#
# COMPACT_ATOMS: atom_id res chain seq x y z
N MET A 1 -9.80 2.93 -14.34
CA MET A 1 -8.98 3.87 -13.55
C MET A 1 -8.00 3.03 -12.73
N LYS A 2 -6.71 3.03 -13.12
CA LYS A 2 -5.68 2.22 -12.46
C LYS A 2 -5.27 2.93 -11.17
N SER A 3 -5.74 2.44 -10.03
CA SER A 3 -5.03 2.68 -8.77
C SER A 3 -3.77 1.82 -8.87
N ALA A 4 -2.61 2.44 -8.99
CA ALA A 4 -1.36 1.70 -8.93
C ALA A 4 -1.33 0.96 -7.57
N PRO A 5 -1.03 -0.34 -7.56
CA PRO A 5 -0.80 -1.04 -6.31
C PRO A 5 0.30 -0.29 -5.56
N THR A 6 0.12 -0.12 -4.27
CA THR A 6 1.19 0.41 -3.42
C THR A 6 2.39 -0.50 -3.63
N PRO A 7 3.49 -0.03 -4.22
CA PRO A 7 4.67 -0.89 -4.37
C PRO A 7 5.05 -1.39 -2.99
N LEU A 8 5.42 -2.66 -2.90
CA LEU A 8 6.06 -3.22 -1.72
C LEU A 8 7.11 -2.20 -1.28
N ALA A 9 6.89 -1.60 -0.11
CA ALA A 9 7.83 -0.62 0.41
C ALA A 9 9.17 -1.34 0.54
N HIS A 10 10.17 -0.93 -0.25
CA HIS A 10 11.54 -1.31 0.04
C HIS A 10 11.79 -0.99 1.50
N PRO A 11 12.34 -1.93 2.28
CA PRO A 11 12.88 -1.56 3.58
C PRO A 11 13.86 -0.41 3.35
N PRO A 12 13.87 0.60 4.21
CA PRO A 12 14.83 1.68 4.10
C PRO A 12 16.24 1.09 4.06
N GLU A 13 17.10 1.61 3.19
CA GLU A 13 18.50 1.23 3.12
C GLU A 13 19.09 1.17 4.53
N PRO A 14 19.79 0.10 4.92
CA PRO A 14 20.39 -0.01 6.25
C PRO A 14 21.38 1.14 6.44
N GLY A 15 21.07 2.06 7.38
CA GLY A 15 21.90 3.21 7.67
C GLY A 15 21.41 4.56 7.15
N ALA A 16 20.27 4.62 6.44
CA ALA A 16 19.65 5.90 6.15
C ALA A 16 19.31 6.63 7.47
N PRO A 17 19.69 7.90 7.65
CA PRO A 17 19.41 8.63 8.88
C PRO A 17 17.89 8.68 9.06
N VAL A 18 17.40 8.15 10.17
CA VAL A 18 15.98 8.29 10.52
C VAL A 18 15.72 9.77 10.75
N ALA A 19 14.98 10.39 9.84
CA ALA A 19 14.63 11.79 9.94
C ALA A 19 13.98 12.06 11.30
N ARG A 20 14.52 13.03 12.05
CA ARG A 20 13.96 13.39 13.36
C ARG A 20 12.73 14.26 13.13
N PHE A 21 11.56 13.65 13.34
CA PHE A 21 10.28 14.35 13.30
C PHE A 21 9.99 14.96 14.68
N ASP A 22 9.62 16.22 14.70
CA ASP A 22 9.20 16.87 15.92
C ASP A 22 7.69 16.69 16.16
N LYS A 23 7.20 17.14 17.32
CA LYS A 23 5.78 17.06 17.69
C LYS A 23 4.84 17.75 16.68
N HIS A 24 5.32 18.80 16.01
CA HIS A 24 4.52 19.53 15.02
C HIS A 24 4.42 18.77 13.70
N ASP A 25 5.49 18.09 13.27
CA ASP A 25 5.45 17.21 12.09
C ASP A 25 4.43 16.09 12.30
N LEU A 26 4.48 15.44 13.47
CA LEU A 26 3.52 14.39 13.82
C LEU A 26 2.08 14.92 13.92
N ALA A 27 1.88 16.13 14.43
CA ALA A 27 0.57 16.76 14.48
C ALA A 27 0.04 17.07 13.07
N ILE A 28 0.86 17.63 12.18
CA ILE A 28 0.50 17.87 10.77
C ILE A 28 0.14 16.55 10.07
N LEU A 29 0.92 15.50 10.25
CA LEU A 29 0.62 14.19 9.66
C LEU A 29 -0.73 13.64 10.15
N ARG A 30 -1.08 13.80 11.42
CA ARG A 30 -2.39 13.40 11.95
C ARG A 30 -3.55 14.14 11.29
N GLU A 31 -3.41 15.45 11.09
CA GLU A 31 -4.41 16.25 10.38
C GLU A 31 -4.60 15.77 8.94
N LEU A 32 -3.49 15.54 8.21
CA LEU A 32 -3.52 15.03 6.84
C LEU A 32 -4.03 13.59 6.74
N LEU A 33 -3.77 12.74 7.72
CA LEU A 33 -4.31 11.37 7.78
C LEU A 33 -5.82 11.36 8.04
N THR A 34 -6.32 12.37 8.75
CA THR A 34 -7.76 12.52 9.01
C THR A 34 -8.48 13.03 7.77
N ASP A 35 -7.95 14.08 7.15
CA ASP A 35 -8.46 14.64 5.90
C ASP A 35 -7.32 15.32 5.12
N SER A 36 -6.86 14.66 4.07
CA SER A 36 -5.78 15.15 3.22
C SER A 36 -6.16 16.38 2.36
N ARG A 37 -7.42 16.79 2.39
CA ARG A 37 -7.94 17.96 1.65
C ARG A 37 -8.01 19.22 2.49
N ARG A 38 -7.64 19.17 3.77
CA ARG A 38 -7.58 20.34 4.64
C ARG A 38 -6.67 21.40 4.06
N THR A 39 -7.12 22.64 4.17
CA THR A 39 -6.31 23.81 3.80
C THR A 39 -5.16 24.03 4.78
N LEU A 40 -4.10 24.69 4.33
CA LEU A 40 -2.98 25.07 5.20
C LEU A 40 -3.42 25.97 6.38
N GLN A 41 -4.50 26.73 6.21
CA GLN A 41 -5.07 27.58 7.27
C GLN A 41 -5.71 26.71 8.35
N GLU A 42 -6.52 25.71 7.98
CA GLU A 42 -7.14 24.76 8.91
C GLU A 42 -6.09 23.92 9.64
N ILE A 43 -5.10 23.39 8.93
CA ILE A 43 -3.98 22.66 9.54
C ILE A 43 -3.23 23.58 10.51
N GLY A 44 -2.88 24.79 10.09
CA GLY A 44 -2.16 25.76 10.92
C GLY A 44 -2.90 26.10 12.20
N ALA A 45 -4.21 26.32 12.11
CA ALA A 45 -5.06 26.56 13.29
C ALA A 45 -5.05 25.37 14.26
N ALA A 46 -5.16 24.13 13.74
CA ALA A 46 -5.17 22.91 14.53
C ALA A 46 -3.84 22.66 15.26
N VAL A 47 -2.71 22.88 14.57
CA VAL A 47 -1.36 22.60 15.12
C VAL A 47 -0.68 23.84 15.74
N LYS A 48 -1.36 25.00 15.76
CA LYS A 48 -0.87 26.29 16.29
C LYS A 48 0.40 26.77 15.59
N LEU A 49 0.41 26.69 14.27
CA LEU A 49 1.49 27.17 13.39
C LEU A 49 0.92 28.07 12.29
N SER A 50 1.80 28.93 11.72
CA SER A 50 1.40 29.69 10.52
C SER A 50 1.20 28.77 9.30
N PRO A 51 0.30 29.12 8.36
CA PRO A 51 0.12 28.35 7.12
C PRO A 51 1.42 28.15 6.35
N THR A 52 2.27 29.17 6.29
CA THR A 52 3.59 29.10 5.62
C THR A 52 4.52 28.11 6.30
N THR A 53 4.53 28.07 7.64
CA THR A 53 5.30 27.07 8.40
C THR A 53 4.78 25.65 8.15
N CYS A 54 3.46 25.47 8.10
CA CYS A 54 2.87 24.17 7.78
C CYS A 54 3.25 23.72 6.38
N TRP A 55 3.18 24.62 5.39
CA TRP A 55 3.58 24.32 4.02
C TRP A 55 5.03 23.86 3.92
N GLY A 56 5.96 24.58 4.53
CA GLY A 56 7.38 24.21 4.52
C GLY A 56 7.63 22.83 5.14
N ARG A 57 6.94 22.50 6.25
CA ARG A 57 7.03 21.20 6.91
C ARG A 57 6.46 20.08 6.04
N ILE A 58 5.30 20.29 5.43
CA ILE A 58 4.68 19.33 4.51
C ILE A 58 5.61 19.06 3.33
N LYS A 59 6.17 20.10 2.71
CA LYS A 59 7.13 19.95 1.61
C LYS A 59 8.38 19.17 2.01
N ARG A 60 8.87 19.35 3.22
CA ARG A 60 9.97 18.54 3.74
C ARG A 60 9.55 17.07 3.90
N LEU A 61 8.39 16.81 4.51
CA LEU A 61 7.86 15.44 4.69
C LEU A 61 7.62 14.72 3.35
N GLU A 62 7.22 15.44 2.32
CA GLU A 62 7.13 14.93 0.94
C GLU A 62 8.52 14.62 0.36
N SER A 63 9.47 15.56 0.47
CA SER A 63 10.83 15.39 -0.09
C SER A 63 11.64 14.29 0.61
N GLU A 64 11.39 14.07 1.91
CA GLU A 64 11.99 12.98 2.69
C GLU A 64 11.23 11.62 2.51
N GLY A 65 10.19 11.58 1.66
CA GLY A 65 9.43 10.38 1.36
C GLY A 65 8.55 9.87 2.51
N VAL A 66 8.33 10.66 3.56
CA VAL A 66 7.41 10.35 4.66
C VAL A 66 5.96 10.41 4.16
N ILE A 67 5.62 11.47 3.44
CA ILE A 67 4.39 11.54 2.66
C ILE A 67 4.72 11.02 1.26
N ARG A 68 4.31 9.79 0.98
CA ARG A 68 4.58 9.14 -0.31
C ARG A 68 3.59 9.53 -1.39
N GLN A 69 2.32 9.71 -1.00
CA GLN A 69 1.24 10.08 -1.92
C GLN A 69 0.00 10.57 -1.16
N TYR A 70 -0.84 11.30 -1.86
CA TYR A 70 -2.21 11.58 -1.45
C TYR A 70 -3.15 10.67 -2.22
N THR A 71 -4.06 10.01 -1.52
CA THR A 71 -4.97 9.01 -2.11
C THR A 71 -6.39 9.17 -1.59
N VAL A 72 -7.30 8.42 -2.19
CA VAL A 72 -8.70 8.33 -1.75
C VAL A 72 -9.03 6.91 -1.33
N LEU A 73 -9.82 6.78 -0.28
CA LEU A 73 -10.44 5.51 0.08
C LEU A 73 -11.75 5.39 -0.70
N VAL A 74 -11.90 4.27 -1.40
CA VAL A 74 -13.05 4.01 -2.26
C VAL A 74 -13.89 2.88 -1.68
N ASP A 75 -15.18 3.08 -1.59
CA ASP A 75 -16.14 2.00 -1.29
C ASP A 75 -16.23 1.08 -2.51
N ARG A 76 -15.50 -0.04 -2.43
CA ARG A 76 -15.42 -1.01 -3.51
C ARG A 76 -16.73 -1.73 -3.77
N ALA A 77 -17.56 -1.94 -2.74
CA ALA A 77 -18.85 -2.59 -2.90
C ALA A 77 -19.76 -1.76 -3.83
N ARG A 78 -19.71 -0.44 -3.73
CA ARG A 78 -20.43 0.48 -4.64
C ARG A 78 -19.89 0.46 -6.08
N LEU A 79 -18.67 0.01 -6.28
CA LEU A 79 -18.08 -0.22 -7.60
C LEU A 79 -18.31 -1.63 -8.13
N GLY A 80 -19.09 -2.46 -7.41
CA GLY A 80 -19.42 -3.81 -7.81
C GLY A 80 -18.46 -4.90 -7.30
N TYR A 81 -17.38 -4.55 -6.59
CA TYR A 81 -16.48 -5.49 -5.94
C TYR A 81 -16.97 -5.77 -4.53
N LYS A 82 -17.86 -6.76 -4.41
CA LYS A 82 -18.59 -7.04 -3.15
C LYS A 82 -17.79 -7.86 -2.16
N ASP A 83 -16.90 -8.71 -2.68
CA ASP A 83 -16.15 -9.64 -1.87
C ASP A 83 -14.68 -9.30 -1.80
N THR A 84 -14.11 -9.49 -0.61
CA THR A 84 -12.67 -9.42 -0.38
C THR A 84 -12.22 -10.80 0.08
N VAL A 85 -11.26 -11.38 -0.64
CA VAL A 85 -10.71 -12.71 -0.35
C VAL A 85 -9.27 -12.56 0.08
N LEU A 86 -8.89 -13.31 1.12
CA LEU A 86 -7.50 -13.51 1.53
C LEU A 86 -7.02 -14.83 0.95
N VAL A 87 -5.94 -14.79 0.17
CA VAL A 87 -5.35 -15.96 -0.46
C VAL A 87 -3.94 -16.14 0.08
N GLN A 88 -3.65 -17.34 0.56
CA GLN A 88 -2.32 -17.75 0.98
C GLN A 88 -1.62 -18.43 -0.19
N LEU A 89 -0.38 -18.09 -0.44
CA LEU A 89 0.40 -18.62 -1.55
C LEU A 89 1.72 -19.22 -1.02
N THR A 90 2.06 -20.38 -1.53
CA THR A 90 3.35 -21.03 -1.28
C THR A 90 4.12 -21.12 -2.59
N LEU A 91 5.40 -20.80 -2.54
CA LEU A 91 6.31 -20.78 -3.68
C LEU A 91 7.19 -22.03 -3.71
N ASP A 92 7.66 -22.39 -4.89
CA ASP A 92 8.63 -23.47 -5.09
C ASP A 92 10.06 -23.10 -4.67
N SER A 93 10.37 -21.79 -4.68
CA SER A 93 11.71 -21.28 -4.38
C SER A 93 11.63 -20.05 -3.47
N HIS A 94 12.56 -19.93 -2.54
CA HIS A 94 12.60 -18.91 -1.49
C HIS A 94 13.85 -18.04 -1.57
N THR A 95 14.44 -17.87 -2.77
CA THR A 95 15.52 -16.89 -2.93
C THR A 95 14.98 -15.47 -2.85
N ASP A 96 15.77 -14.53 -2.34
CA ASP A 96 15.38 -13.12 -2.23
C ASP A 96 14.92 -12.54 -3.57
N GLU A 97 15.61 -12.92 -4.65
CA GLU A 97 15.24 -12.49 -6.00
C GLU A 97 13.87 -13.03 -6.42
N THR A 98 13.61 -14.33 -6.19
CA THR A 98 12.31 -14.96 -6.49
C THR A 98 11.19 -14.30 -5.70
N LEU A 99 11.39 -14.09 -4.40
CA LEU A 99 10.39 -13.44 -3.54
C LEU A 99 10.08 -12.02 -4.02
N TYR A 100 11.12 -11.25 -4.34
CA TYR A 100 10.95 -9.87 -4.81
C TYR A 100 10.22 -9.79 -6.16
N GLU A 101 10.66 -10.56 -7.16
CA GLU A 101 10.02 -10.57 -8.49
C GLU A 101 8.58 -11.07 -8.43
N PHE A 102 8.30 -12.05 -7.59
CA PHE A 102 6.96 -12.55 -7.36
C PHE A 102 6.05 -11.45 -6.77
N GLY A 103 6.53 -10.74 -5.74
CA GLY A 103 5.82 -9.60 -5.17
C GLY A 103 5.50 -8.50 -6.20
N ARG A 104 6.44 -8.20 -7.09
CA ARG A 104 6.21 -7.27 -8.21
C ARG A 104 5.14 -7.76 -9.17
N THR A 105 5.15 -9.04 -9.48
CA THR A 105 4.15 -9.66 -10.37
C THR A 105 2.76 -9.58 -9.75
N LEU A 106 2.63 -9.88 -8.46
CA LEU A 106 1.37 -9.72 -7.73
C LEU A 106 0.87 -8.27 -7.75
N ALA A 107 1.77 -7.32 -7.52
CA ALA A 107 1.45 -5.90 -7.52
C ALA A 107 0.98 -5.37 -8.90
N ALA A 108 1.29 -6.07 -9.99
CA ALA A 108 0.83 -5.72 -11.33
C ALA A 108 -0.61 -6.20 -11.62
N ILE A 109 -1.19 -7.06 -10.79
CA ILE A 109 -2.57 -7.56 -10.93
C ILE A 109 -3.55 -6.55 -10.33
N PRO A 110 -4.46 -5.96 -11.11
CA PRO A 110 -5.33 -4.89 -10.62
C PRO A 110 -6.28 -5.31 -9.49
N GLU A 111 -6.64 -6.59 -9.42
CA GLU A 111 -7.51 -7.14 -8.39
C GLU A 111 -6.78 -7.38 -7.06
N VAL A 112 -5.45 -7.45 -7.09
CA VAL A 112 -4.63 -7.55 -5.87
C VAL A 112 -4.56 -6.18 -5.22
N LEU A 113 -5.11 -6.08 -4.03
CA LEU A 113 -5.14 -4.86 -3.24
C LEU A 113 -3.88 -4.68 -2.41
N GLU A 114 -3.42 -5.79 -1.84
CA GLU A 114 -2.26 -5.85 -0.96
C GLU A 114 -1.60 -7.22 -1.08
N ALA A 115 -0.30 -7.26 -0.93
CA ALA A 115 0.49 -8.48 -0.86
C ALA A 115 1.51 -8.36 0.28
N TYR A 116 1.55 -9.36 1.14
CA TYR A 116 2.43 -9.42 2.29
C TYR A 116 3.28 -10.67 2.20
N LEU A 117 4.60 -10.50 2.32
CA LEU A 117 5.51 -11.61 2.60
C LEU A 117 5.29 -12.00 4.07
N VAL A 118 5.05 -13.27 4.34
CA VAL A 118 4.73 -13.76 5.69
C VAL A 118 5.71 -14.87 6.07
N SER A 119 5.88 -15.08 7.36
CA SER A 119 6.63 -16.21 7.90
C SER A 119 5.66 -17.29 8.36
N GLY A 120 6.03 -18.56 8.19
CA GLY A 120 5.21 -19.73 8.56
C GLY A 120 5.05 -20.69 7.40
N ASP A 121 3.90 -21.32 7.29
CA ASP A 121 3.63 -22.36 6.27
C ASP A 121 3.40 -21.82 4.86
N TYR A 122 3.20 -20.52 4.73
CA TYR A 122 2.95 -19.81 3.48
C TYR A 122 3.97 -18.70 3.29
N ASP A 123 4.24 -18.33 2.05
CA ASP A 123 5.21 -17.29 1.71
C ASP A 123 4.53 -15.93 1.53
N TYR A 124 3.33 -15.93 0.94
CA TYR A 124 2.56 -14.72 0.70
C TYR A 124 1.13 -14.83 1.20
N LEU A 125 0.65 -13.75 1.80
CA LEU A 125 -0.76 -13.48 2.04
C LEU A 125 -1.17 -12.32 1.15
N ILE A 126 -2.11 -12.54 0.23
CA ILE A 126 -2.63 -11.48 -0.62
C ILE A 126 -4.09 -11.19 -0.31
N ARG A 127 -4.45 -9.92 -0.42
CA ARG A 127 -5.84 -9.46 -0.34
C ARG A 127 -6.32 -9.05 -1.71
N ILE A 128 -7.37 -9.67 -2.18
CA ILE A 128 -7.94 -9.42 -3.51
C ILE A 128 -9.39 -8.95 -3.41
N ALA A 129 -9.81 -8.11 -4.36
CA ALA A 129 -11.20 -7.71 -4.50
C ALA A 129 -11.81 -8.37 -5.72
N VAL A 130 -12.97 -8.99 -5.54
CA VAL A 130 -13.72 -9.69 -6.59
C VAL A 130 -15.20 -9.32 -6.53
N ARG A 131 -15.90 -9.54 -7.63
CA ARG A 131 -17.33 -9.25 -7.74
C ARG A 131 -18.19 -10.33 -7.13
N ASP A 132 -17.77 -11.58 -7.31
CA ASP A 132 -18.43 -12.79 -6.86
C ASP A 132 -17.45 -13.98 -6.93
N THR A 133 -17.93 -15.17 -6.55
CA THR A 133 -17.16 -16.42 -6.58
C THR A 133 -16.66 -16.78 -7.98
N ARG A 134 -17.42 -16.52 -9.04
CA ARG A 134 -17.02 -16.81 -10.43
C ARG A 134 -15.87 -15.92 -10.86
N ASP A 135 -15.89 -14.64 -10.44
CA ASP A 135 -14.81 -13.68 -10.69
C ASP A 135 -13.53 -14.12 -9.96
N TYR A 136 -13.66 -14.66 -8.75
CA TYR A 136 -12.55 -15.26 -7.99
C TYR A 136 -11.95 -16.47 -8.71
N GLU A 137 -12.75 -17.44 -9.12
CA GLU A 137 -12.28 -18.63 -9.85
C GLU A 137 -11.59 -18.25 -11.16
N ARG A 138 -12.14 -17.27 -11.87
CA ARG A 138 -11.52 -16.73 -13.08
C ARG A 138 -10.15 -16.12 -12.79
N LEU A 139 -10.05 -15.28 -11.76
CA LEU A 139 -8.81 -14.65 -11.33
C LEU A 139 -7.73 -15.68 -11.00
N LEU A 140 -8.08 -16.72 -10.23
CA LEU A 140 -7.15 -17.80 -9.91
C LEU A 140 -6.62 -18.46 -11.18
N ARG A 141 -7.52 -18.91 -12.07
CA ARG A 141 -7.16 -19.67 -13.28
C ARG A 141 -6.44 -18.83 -14.34
N GLU A 142 -6.87 -17.59 -14.55
CA GLU A 142 -6.37 -16.77 -15.65
C GLU A 142 -5.14 -15.93 -15.27
N LYS A 143 -4.96 -15.64 -13.99
CA LYS A 143 -3.88 -14.77 -13.51
C LYS A 143 -2.97 -15.46 -12.51
N LEU A 144 -3.47 -15.88 -11.35
CA LEU A 144 -2.60 -16.37 -10.29
C LEU A 144 -1.90 -17.68 -10.67
N TYR A 145 -2.61 -18.68 -11.16
CA TYR A 145 -2.00 -19.98 -11.54
C TYR A 145 -1.12 -19.91 -12.79
N LYS A 146 -1.09 -18.79 -13.49
CA LYS A 146 -0.14 -18.57 -14.59
C LYS A 146 1.17 -17.97 -14.15
N ILE A 147 1.27 -17.52 -12.90
CA ILE A 147 2.52 -17.01 -12.36
C ILE A 147 3.43 -18.20 -12.07
N PRO A 148 4.62 -18.27 -12.69
CA PRO A 148 5.56 -19.35 -12.41
C PRO A 148 5.97 -19.35 -10.93
N GLY A 149 6.16 -20.54 -10.38
CA GLY A 149 6.67 -20.71 -9.01
C GLY A 149 5.61 -20.78 -7.92
N ILE A 150 4.31 -20.72 -8.24
CA ILE A 150 3.25 -21.02 -7.26
C ILE A 150 3.14 -22.54 -7.10
N ARG A 151 3.34 -23.00 -5.88
CA ARG A 151 3.20 -24.40 -5.48
C ARG A 151 1.78 -24.71 -5.02
N HIS A 152 1.21 -23.86 -4.17
CA HIS A 152 -0.15 -23.96 -3.62
C HIS A 152 -0.77 -22.58 -3.39
N SER A 153 -2.11 -22.56 -3.48
CA SER A 153 -2.95 -21.44 -3.08
C SER A 153 -4.15 -21.94 -2.31
#